data_db9be3e9c834ab2a3e2c853a4212211f
#
_entry.id   db9be3e9c834ab2a3e2c853a4212211f
#
_cell.length_a   1.000
_cell.length_b   1.000
_cell.length_c   1.000
_cell.angle_alpha   90.00
_cell.angle_beta   90.00
_cell.angle_gamma   90.00
#
_symmetry.space_group_name_H-M   'P 1'
#
loop_
_entity.id
_entity.type
_entity.pdbx_description
1 polymer ?
#
loop_
_entity_poly.entity_id
_entity_poly.type
_entity_poly.pdbx_seq_one_letter_code
_entity_poly.pdbx_strand_id
1 'polypeptide(L)'
;MRPVRIIGAQGSHAGSINSTFHCTDVKVNGAWVRESEDDSGIILRYWDGHWRVQRRQDIEADPTMSMARLAAPDARPPLLLKKASEWQVYCHKDKTWIFKH
;
A
#
# COMPACT_ATOMS: atom_id res chain seq x y z
N MET A 1 9.34 -11.38 10.93
CA MET A 1 9.42 -10.13 10.17
C MET A 1 8.53 -9.06 10.79
N ARG A 2 8.98 -7.83 10.72
CA ARG A 2 8.24 -6.73 11.34
C ARG A 2 7.02 -6.35 10.51
N PRO A 3 5.89 -6.04 11.16
CA PRO A 3 4.77 -5.44 10.46
C PRO A 3 5.11 -4.03 9.98
N VAL A 4 4.38 -3.57 8.96
CA VAL A 4 4.46 -2.21 8.46
C VAL A 4 3.22 -1.46 8.91
N ARG A 5 3.41 -0.31 9.56
CA ARG A 5 2.31 0.56 9.96
C ARG A 5 2.32 1.83 9.11
N ILE A 6 1.18 2.13 8.53
CA ILE A 6 0.96 3.36 7.77
C ILE A 6 0.03 4.25 8.58
N ILE A 7 0.45 5.51 8.74
CA ILE A 7 -0.32 6.53 9.46
C ILE A 7 -0.35 7.83 8.67
N GLY A 8 -1.32 8.67 8.95
CA GLY A 8 -1.38 10.02 8.41
C GLY A 8 -1.99 10.15 7.03
N ALA A 9 -2.45 9.06 6.42
CA ALA A 9 -3.18 9.16 5.16
C ALA A 9 -4.51 9.89 5.38
N GLN A 10 -4.89 10.69 4.40
CA GLN A 10 -6.14 11.45 4.40
C GLN A 10 -6.97 11.09 3.17
N GLY A 11 -8.21 11.53 3.13
CA GLY A 11 -9.10 11.28 2.02
C GLY A 11 -10.01 10.07 2.23
N SER A 12 -10.72 9.69 1.18
CA SER A 12 -11.76 8.66 1.24
C SER A 12 -11.25 7.27 1.60
N HIS A 13 -9.99 6.98 1.35
CA HIS A 13 -9.38 5.68 1.64
C HIS A 13 -8.57 5.65 2.93
N ALA A 14 -8.59 6.73 3.72
CA ALA A 14 -7.76 6.85 4.91
C ALA A 14 -7.92 5.68 5.88
N GLY A 15 -9.14 5.24 6.10
CA GLY A 15 -9.41 4.12 7.01
C GLY A 15 -8.82 2.79 6.56
N SER A 16 -8.71 2.58 5.26
CA SER A 16 -8.09 1.37 4.70
C SER A 16 -6.58 1.45 4.65
N ILE A 17 -6.03 2.65 4.47
CA ILE A 17 -4.59 2.86 4.33
C ILE A 17 -3.91 2.91 5.70
N ASN A 18 -4.50 3.64 6.65
CA ASN A 18 -3.96 3.80 8.01
C ASN A 18 -4.18 2.54 8.83
N SER A 19 -3.30 1.59 8.67
CA SER A 19 -3.41 0.30 9.34
C SER A 19 -2.02 -0.29 9.57
N THR A 20 -1.98 -1.35 10.36
CA THR A 20 -0.80 -2.19 10.50
C THR A 20 -0.94 -3.40 9.58
N PHE A 21 0.06 -3.62 8.76
CA PHE A 21 0.09 -4.69 7.76
C PHE A 21 1.08 -5.76 8.19
N HIS A 22 0.59 -6.96 8.37
CA HIS A 22 1.38 -8.11 8.85
C HIS A 22 1.76 -9.03 7.70
N CYS A 23 2.96 -9.58 7.75
CA CYS A 23 3.42 -10.53 6.75
C CYS A 23 2.51 -11.75 6.67
N THR A 24 2.23 -12.16 5.43
CA THR A 24 1.63 -13.43 5.11
C THR A 24 2.73 -14.41 4.69
N ASP A 25 2.34 -15.60 4.27
CA ASP A 25 3.25 -16.60 3.69
C ASP A 25 3.30 -16.53 2.15
N VAL A 26 2.76 -15.48 1.55
CA VAL A 26 2.74 -15.26 0.10
C VAL A 26 3.80 -14.26 -0.28
N LYS A 27 4.62 -14.61 -1.28
CA LYS A 27 5.67 -13.76 -1.80
C LYS A 27 5.38 -13.39 -3.26
N VAL A 28 5.46 -12.10 -3.58
CA VAL A 28 5.22 -11.58 -4.94
C VAL A 28 6.34 -10.59 -5.27
N ASN A 29 6.97 -10.78 -6.43
CA ASN A 29 8.06 -9.92 -6.90
C ASN A 29 9.21 -9.77 -5.89
N GLY A 30 9.54 -10.86 -5.20
CA GLY A 30 10.64 -10.86 -4.24
C GLY A 30 10.33 -10.28 -2.87
N ALA A 31 9.09 -9.89 -2.62
CA ALA A 31 8.68 -9.31 -1.34
C ALA A 31 7.44 -10.03 -0.77
N TRP A 32 7.41 -10.16 0.54
CA TRP A 32 6.26 -10.74 1.23
C TRP A 32 5.04 -9.83 1.09
N VAL A 33 3.91 -10.42 0.71
CA VAL A 33 2.63 -9.73 0.76
C VAL A 33 2.24 -9.57 2.23
N ARG A 34 1.76 -8.38 2.59
CA ARG A 34 1.28 -8.06 3.93
C ARG A 34 -0.22 -7.80 3.90
N GLU A 35 -0.87 -8.17 4.97
CA GLU A 35 -2.33 -8.08 5.11
C GLU A 35 -2.67 -7.12 6.25
N SER A 36 -3.66 -6.26 6.03
CA SER A 36 -4.14 -5.34 7.06
C SER A 36 -4.72 -6.14 8.25
N GLU A 37 -4.38 -5.73 9.47
CA GLU A 37 -4.95 -6.36 10.66
C GLU A 37 -6.44 -6.02 10.83
N ASP A 38 -6.91 -4.94 10.21
CA ASP A 38 -8.30 -4.50 10.31
C ASP A 38 -9.21 -5.10 9.24
N ASP A 39 -8.64 -5.48 8.09
CA ASP A 39 -9.41 -6.02 6.96
C ASP A 39 -8.51 -6.91 6.09
N SER A 40 -8.79 -8.21 6.09
CA SER A 40 -8.04 -9.19 5.29
C SER A 40 -8.16 -8.98 3.77
N GLY A 41 -9.15 -8.21 3.34
CA GLY A 41 -9.31 -7.84 1.93
C GLY A 41 -8.38 -6.73 1.47
N ILE A 42 -7.66 -6.11 2.41
CA ILE A 42 -6.72 -5.01 2.13
C ILE A 42 -5.31 -5.54 2.30
N ILE A 43 -4.47 -5.36 1.28
CA ILE A 43 -3.09 -5.85 1.29
C ILE A 43 -2.10 -4.75 0.96
N LEU A 44 -0.85 -4.98 1.36
CA LEU A 44 0.30 -4.18 0.98
C LEU A 44 1.26 -5.10 0.25
N ARG A 45 1.55 -4.80 -1.01
CA ARG A 45 2.47 -5.60 -1.81
C ARG A 45 3.33 -4.74 -2.73
N TYR A 46 4.47 -5.31 -3.15
CA TYR A 46 5.35 -4.67 -4.12
C TYR A 46 4.98 -5.12 -5.53
N TRP A 47 4.56 -4.17 -6.37
CA TRP A 47 4.16 -4.45 -7.74
C TRP A 47 4.48 -3.27 -8.64
N ASP A 48 5.13 -3.55 -9.77
CA ASP A 48 5.42 -2.55 -10.81
C ASP A 48 6.11 -1.30 -10.24
N GLY A 49 7.21 -1.51 -9.52
CA GLY A 49 8.04 -0.43 -9.00
C GLY A 49 7.47 0.34 -7.82
N HIS A 50 6.39 -0.12 -7.24
CA HIS A 50 5.74 0.56 -6.11
C HIS A 50 5.32 -0.41 -5.03
N TRP A 51 5.42 0.01 -3.77
CA TRP A 51 4.65 -0.59 -2.69
C TRP A 51 3.22 -0.06 -2.80
N ARG A 52 2.24 -0.96 -2.80
CA ARG A 52 0.84 -0.61 -3.05
C ARG A 52 -0.07 -1.12 -1.96
N VAL A 53 -0.95 -0.24 -1.46
CA VAL A 53 -2.09 -0.64 -0.65
C VAL A 53 -3.24 -0.90 -1.62
N GLN A 54 -3.72 -2.13 -1.65
CA GLN A 54 -4.67 -2.60 -2.66
C GLN A 54 -5.78 -3.42 -2.02
N ARG A 55 -6.93 -3.46 -2.70
CA ARG A 55 -7.98 -4.44 -2.39
C ARG A 55 -7.75 -5.69 -3.20
N ARG A 56 -7.86 -6.85 -2.55
CA ARG A 56 -7.68 -8.15 -3.24
C ARG A 56 -8.59 -8.29 -4.45
N GLN A 57 -9.84 -7.85 -4.32
CA GLN A 57 -10.80 -7.94 -5.41
C GLN A 57 -10.44 -7.09 -6.61
N ASP A 58 -9.77 -5.98 -6.42
CA ASP A 58 -9.43 -5.06 -7.50
C ASP A 58 -8.25 -5.55 -8.33
N ILE A 59 -7.30 -6.27 -7.73
CA ILE A 59 -6.11 -6.71 -8.43
C ILE A 59 -6.36 -7.81 -9.46
N GLU A 60 -7.49 -8.49 -9.38
CA GLU A 60 -7.89 -9.46 -10.40
C GLU A 60 -8.22 -8.77 -11.71
N ALA A 61 -8.84 -7.59 -11.64
CA ALA A 61 -9.18 -6.80 -12.83
C ALA A 61 -7.99 -5.97 -13.30
N ASP A 62 -7.24 -5.40 -12.36
CA ASP A 62 -6.06 -4.56 -12.66
C ASP A 62 -5.04 -4.69 -11.52
N PRO A 63 -3.91 -5.39 -11.75
CA PRO A 63 -2.89 -5.57 -10.72
C PRO A 63 -2.27 -4.27 -10.20
N THR A 64 -2.41 -3.17 -10.93
CA THR A 64 -1.87 -1.86 -10.51
C THR A 64 -2.88 -0.99 -9.77
N MET A 65 -4.14 -1.40 -9.72
CA MET A 65 -5.18 -0.62 -9.03
C MET A 65 -4.86 -0.54 -7.53
N SER A 66 -4.72 0.68 -7.03
CA SER A 66 -4.22 0.92 -5.68
C SER A 66 -4.91 2.10 -5.03
N MET A 67 -5.07 2.03 -3.70
CA MET A 67 -5.55 3.16 -2.90
C MET A 67 -4.41 4.10 -2.52
N ALA A 68 -3.22 3.54 -2.33
CA ALA A 68 -2.00 4.30 -2.06
C ALA A 68 -0.82 3.58 -2.69
N ARG A 69 0.21 4.34 -3.05
CA ARG A 69 1.44 3.76 -3.59
C ARG A 69 2.66 4.56 -3.16
N LEU A 70 3.77 3.85 -3.04
CA LEU A 70 5.08 4.43 -2.73
C LEU A 70 6.09 3.91 -3.74
N ALA A 71 6.64 4.80 -4.54
CA ALA A 71 7.68 4.42 -5.51
C ALA A 71 8.92 3.92 -4.77
N ALA A 72 9.45 2.80 -5.20
CA ALA A 72 10.64 2.20 -4.60
C ALA A 72 11.44 1.47 -5.68
N PRO A 73 12.78 1.63 -5.70
CA PRO A 73 13.61 1.02 -6.73
C PRO A 73 13.72 -0.49 -6.59
N ASP A 74 13.42 -1.03 -5.42
CA ASP A 74 13.47 -2.46 -5.14
C ASP A 74 12.45 -2.84 -4.05
N ALA A 75 12.35 -4.12 -3.77
CA ALA A 75 11.36 -4.70 -2.87
C ALA A 75 11.70 -4.56 -1.37
N ARG A 76 12.60 -3.65 -0.99
CA ARG A 76 12.87 -3.43 0.44
C ARG A 76 11.63 -2.96 1.17
N PRO A 77 11.39 -3.47 2.40
CA PRO A 77 10.19 -3.09 3.14
C PRO A 77 10.06 -1.59 3.36
N PRO A 78 8.84 -1.03 3.17
CA PRO A 78 8.62 0.42 3.30
C PRO A 78 8.77 0.95 4.72
N LEU A 79 8.90 0.08 5.73
CA LEU A 79 9.18 0.51 7.10
C LEU A 79 10.49 1.29 7.24
N LEU A 80 11.39 1.16 6.26
CA LEU A 80 12.63 1.93 6.19
C LEU A 80 12.42 3.31 5.58
N LEU A 81 11.26 3.55 4.99
CA LEU A 81 10.92 4.79 4.33
C LEU A 81 10.01 5.59 5.25
N LYS A 82 10.59 6.58 5.91
CA LYS A 82 9.97 7.25 7.05
C LYS A 82 9.09 8.45 6.71
N LYS A 83 8.96 8.80 5.44
CA LYS A 83 8.25 10.03 5.06
C LYS A 83 6.89 9.72 4.45
N ALA A 84 5.84 10.00 5.20
CA ALA A 84 4.48 9.88 4.71
C ALA A 84 4.23 10.69 3.42
N SER A 85 4.96 11.79 3.25
CA SER A 85 4.86 12.64 2.06
C SER A 85 5.32 11.96 0.77
N GLU A 86 6.05 10.85 0.85
CA GLU A 86 6.49 10.08 -0.33
C GLU A 86 5.39 9.16 -0.86
N TRP A 87 4.38 8.87 -0.05
CA TRP A 87 3.24 8.08 -0.48
C TRP A 87 2.29 8.93 -1.33
N GLN A 88 1.83 8.36 -2.42
CA GLN A 88 0.77 8.93 -3.23
C GLN A 88 -0.55 8.25 -2.89
N VAL A 89 -1.58 9.03 -2.65
CA VAL A 89 -2.94 8.56 -2.39
C VAL A 89 -3.81 8.89 -3.60
N TYR A 90 -4.59 7.94 -4.07
CA TYR A 90 -5.49 8.17 -5.20
C TYR A 90 -6.66 9.04 -4.78
N CYS A 91 -6.87 10.13 -5.52
CA CYS A 91 -7.99 11.05 -5.31
C CYS A 91 -9.06 10.76 -6.35
N HIS A 92 -10.16 10.15 -5.94
CA HIS A 92 -11.25 9.81 -6.86
C HIS A 92 -11.95 11.03 -7.45
N LYS A 93 -12.02 12.10 -6.67
CA LYS A 93 -12.64 13.35 -7.12
C LYS A 93 -11.92 13.93 -8.32
N ASP A 94 -10.59 13.97 -8.25
CA ASP A 94 -9.75 14.55 -9.31
C ASP A 94 -9.19 13.49 -10.27
N LYS A 95 -9.42 12.21 -9.97
CA LYS A 95 -8.92 11.05 -10.73
C LYS A 95 -7.41 11.10 -10.93
N THR A 96 -6.69 11.45 -9.88
CA THR A 96 -5.23 11.61 -9.92
C THR A 96 -4.59 11.16 -8.62
N TRP A 97 -3.28 10.97 -8.68
CA TRP A 97 -2.45 10.67 -7.52
C TRP A 97 -1.94 11.94 -6.87
N ILE A 98 -2.02 12.00 -5.56
CA ILE A 98 -1.53 13.15 -4.79
C ILE A 98 -0.60 12.67 -3.68
N PHE A 99 0.44 13.49 -3.40
CA PHE A 99 1.30 13.25 -2.25
C PHE A 99 0.59 13.70 -0.97
N LYS A 100 0.73 12.90 0.09
CA LYS A 100 0.19 13.23 1.40
C LYS A 100 1.31 13.48 2.41
N HIS A 101 1.11 14.50 3.19
CA HIS A 101 2.03 14.90 4.25
C HIS A 101 1.50 14.50 5.62
#